data_44e0be990e6fe219fd85838e70fa258d
#
_entry.id   44e0be990e6fe219fd85838e70fa258d
#
_cell.length_a   1.000
_cell.length_b   1.000
_cell.length_c   1.000
_cell.angle_alpha   90.00
_cell.angle_beta   90.00
_cell.angle_gamma   90.00
#
_symmetry.space_group_name_H-M   'P 1'
#
loop_
_entity.id
_entity.type
_entity.pdbx_description
1 polymer ?
#
loop_
_entity_poly.entity_id
_entity_poly.type
_entity_poly.pdbx_seq_one_letter_code
_entity_poly.pdbx_strand_id
1 'polypeptide(L)'
;LYLLDEPSAHLDANARMEAAKAIRRTMEANEKSAFVIDHDVYFIDIVSDSLLVFEGEGGVRGKAMGPYSLRDGMNRFLNDVNVTFRRDHDSKRPRINKAESRKDREQREVGDFYSFDSK
;
A
#
# COMPACT_ATOMS: atom_id res chain seq x y z
N LEU A 1 10.22 -18.97 -2.12
CA LEU A 1 10.15 -17.54 -2.36
C LEU A 1 9.68 -17.25 -3.78
N TYR A 2 8.66 -16.41 -3.89
CA TYR A 2 8.11 -15.99 -5.18
C TYR A 2 8.46 -14.53 -5.43
N LEU A 3 8.69 -14.19 -6.70
CA LEU A 3 8.91 -12.82 -7.14
C LEU A 3 7.80 -12.46 -8.12
N LEU A 4 7.02 -11.44 -7.77
CA LEU A 4 5.89 -10.98 -8.59
C LEU A 4 6.14 -9.52 -8.99
N ASP A 5 6.18 -9.26 -10.29
CA ASP A 5 6.45 -7.93 -10.83
C ASP A 5 5.17 -7.34 -11.43
N GLU A 6 4.68 -6.29 -10.80
CA GLU A 6 3.47 -5.56 -11.17
C GLU A 6 2.24 -6.46 -11.43
N PRO A 7 1.88 -7.34 -10.49
CA PRO A 7 0.76 -8.27 -10.71
C PRO A 7 -0.59 -7.57 -10.87
N SER A 8 -0.72 -6.30 -10.46
CA SER A 8 -1.95 -5.53 -10.63
C SER A 8 -2.07 -4.87 -12.01
N ALA A 9 -1.02 -4.91 -12.84
CA ALA A 9 -1.00 -4.25 -14.13
C ALA A 9 -2.12 -4.77 -15.04
N HIS A 10 -2.78 -3.85 -15.73
CA HIS A 10 -3.87 -4.13 -16.68
C HIS A 10 -5.14 -4.74 -16.08
N LEU A 11 -5.25 -4.77 -14.75
CA LEU A 11 -6.46 -5.24 -14.07
C LEU A 11 -7.35 -4.06 -13.68
N ASP A 12 -8.67 -4.25 -13.74
CA ASP A 12 -9.62 -3.29 -13.18
C ASP A 12 -9.63 -3.36 -11.65
N ALA A 13 -10.36 -2.46 -11.00
CA ALA A 13 -10.39 -2.36 -9.54
C ALA A 13 -10.83 -3.65 -8.86
N ASN A 14 -11.87 -4.31 -9.37
CA ASN A 14 -12.36 -5.57 -8.80
C ASN A 14 -11.34 -6.70 -8.98
N ALA A 15 -10.77 -6.81 -10.17
CA ALA A 15 -9.77 -7.82 -10.48
C ALA A 15 -8.50 -7.64 -9.64
N ARG A 16 -8.09 -6.40 -9.39
CA ARG A 16 -6.94 -6.09 -8.51
C ARG A 16 -7.20 -6.58 -7.09
N MET A 17 -8.37 -6.30 -6.54
CA MET A 17 -8.74 -6.73 -5.20
C MET A 17 -8.77 -8.26 -5.08
N GLU A 18 -9.35 -8.93 -6.06
CA GLU A 18 -9.40 -10.39 -6.08
C GLU A 18 -8.02 -11.02 -6.25
N ALA A 19 -7.18 -10.44 -7.10
CA ALA A 19 -5.79 -10.89 -7.29
C ALA A 19 -4.99 -10.74 -5.98
N ALA A 20 -5.09 -9.61 -5.31
CA ALA A 20 -4.41 -9.38 -4.04
C ALA A 20 -4.81 -10.39 -2.98
N LYS A 21 -6.10 -10.64 -2.83
CA LYS A 21 -6.63 -11.63 -1.89
C LYS A 21 -6.19 -13.05 -2.24
N ALA A 22 -6.20 -13.40 -3.52
CA ALA A 22 -5.80 -14.72 -4.00
C ALA A 22 -4.32 -14.97 -3.73
N ILE A 23 -3.45 -14.01 -4.01
CA ILE A 23 -2.01 -14.09 -3.74
C ILE A 23 -1.78 -14.28 -2.23
N ARG A 24 -2.41 -13.45 -1.42
CA ARG A 24 -2.27 -13.52 0.03
C ARG A 24 -2.69 -14.87 0.57
N ARG A 25 -3.88 -15.33 0.21
CA ARG A 25 -4.39 -16.64 0.66
C ARG A 25 -3.50 -17.81 0.21
N THR A 26 -3.00 -17.76 -1.01
CA THR A 26 -2.14 -18.80 -1.54
C THR A 26 -0.82 -18.86 -0.78
N MET A 27 -0.19 -17.71 -0.51
CA MET A 27 1.06 -17.66 0.25
C MET A 27 0.87 -18.16 1.68
N GLU A 28 -0.19 -17.71 2.34
CA GLU A 28 -0.50 -18.12 3.72
C GLU A 28 -0.81 -19.63 3.81
N ALA A 29 -1.63 -20.14 2.90
CA ALA A 29 -2.02 -21.55 2.88
C ALA A 29 -0.85 -22.51 2.64
N ASN A 30 0.13 -22.08 1.85
CA ASN A 30 1.31 -22.87 1.52
C ASN A 30 2.54 -22.52 2.35
N GLU A 31 2.40 -21.61 3.31
CA GLU A 31 3.51 -21.10 4.14
C GLU A 31 4.69 -20.63 3.31
N LYS A 32 4.40 -19.86 2.25
CA LYS A 32 5.40 -19.31 1.33
C LYS A 32 5.52 -17.80 1.49
N SER A 33 6.68 -17.29 1.09
CA SER A 33 6.94 -15.85 1.07
C SER A 33 6.99 -15.36 -0.37
N ALA A 34 6.63 -14.10 -0.56
CA ALA A 34 6.71 -13.44 -1.86
C ALA A 34 7.25 -12.03 -1.73
N PHE A 35 8.06 -11.62 -2.70
CA PHE A 35 8.34 -10.21 -2.97
C PHE A 35 7.42 -9.77 -4.08
N VAL A 36 6.67 -8.71 -3.83
CA VAL A 36 5.74 -8.14 -4.80
C VAL A 36 6.19 -6.71 -5.09
N ILE A 37 6.44 -6.41 -6.36
CA ILE A 37 6.76 -5.06 -6.81
C ILE A 37 5.51 -4.50 -7.46
N ASP A 38 4.96 -3.44 -6.88
CA ASP A 38 3.77 -2.79 -7.42
C ASP A 38 3.74 -1.33 -7.01
N HIS A 39 2.97 -0.53 -7.71
CA HIS A 39 2.76 0.88 -7.40
C HIS A 39 1.30 1.21 -7.11
N ASP A 40 0.42 0.22 -7.17
CA ASP A 40 -0.99 0.40 -6.82
C ASP A 40 -1.16 0.33 -5.32
N VAL A 41 -1.52 1.45 -4.71
CA VAL A 41 -1.63 1.58 -3.25
C VAL A 41 -2.65 0.61 -2.66
N TYR A 42 -3.77 0.42 -3.34
CA TYR A 42 -4.82 -0.50 -2.87
C TYR A 42 -4.36 -1.94 -2.89
N PHE A 43 -3.65 -2.32 -3.93
CA PHE A 43 -3.08 -3.66 -4.06
C PHE A 43 -2.04 -3.93 -2.97
N ILE A 44 -1.12 -2.99 -2.79
CA ILE A 44 -0.06 -3.06 -1.78
C ILE A 44 -0.66 -3.20 -0.38
N ASP A 45 -1.68 -2.42 -0.07
CA ASP A 45 -2.34 -2.43 1.24
C ASP A 45 -2.94 -3.80 1.60
N ILE A 46 -3.46 -4.51 0.61
CA ILE A 46 -4.09 -5.82 0.84
C ILE A 46 -3.06 -6.94 0.86
N VAL A 47 -2.11 -6.93 -0.05
CA VAL A 47 -1.19 -8.06 -0.24
C VAL A 47 -0.04 -8.11 0.75
N SER A 48 0.34 -6.97 1.33
CA SER A 48 1.61 -6.84 2.06
C SER A 48 1.47 -7.00 3.57
N ASP A 49 2.50 -7.58 4.18
CA ASP A 49 2.71 -7.58 5.63
C ASP A 49 3.77 -6.54 6.01
N SER A 50 4.77 -6.37 5.15
CA SER A 50 5.85 -5.39 5.35
C SER A 50 6.24 -4.79 4.01
N LEU A 51 6.89 -3.64 4.06
CA LEU A 51 7.26 -2.88 2.87
C LEU A 51 8.74 -2.54 2.82
N LEU A 52 9.31 -2.67 1.63
CA LEU A 52 10.54 -2.00 1.25
C LEU A 52 10.14 -0.78 0.44
N VAL A 53 10.64 0.38 0.82
CA VAL A 53 10.34 1.64 0.15
C VAL A 53 11.58 2.10 -0.61
N PHE A 54 11.40 2.42 -1.89
CA PHE A 54 12.48 2.92 -2.73
C PHE A 54 12.37 4.43 -2.86
N GLU A 55 13.45 5.12 -2.53
CA GLU A 55 13.55 6.57 -2.60
C GLU A 55 14.77 6.96 -3.41
N GLY A 56 14.76 8.15 -4.02
CA GLY A 56 15.91 8.67 -4.75
C GLY A 56 15.50 9.60 -5.89
N GLU A 57 16.48 9.89 -6.72
CA GLU A 57 16.31 10.70 -7.93
C GLU A 57 16.31 9.80 -9.15
N GLY A 58 15.27 9.88 -9.95
CA GLY A 58 15.14 9.08 -11.17
C GLY A 58 16.35 9.22 -12.09
N GLY A 59 16.95 8.10 -12.49
CA GLY A 59 18.11 8.07 -13.37
C GLY A 59 19.45 8.47 -12.74
N VAL A 60 19.46 8.87 -11.47
CA VAL A 60 20.67 9.30 -10.77
C VAL A 60 21.05 8.32 -9.65
N ARG A 61 20.14 8.10 -8.72
CA ARG A 61 20.39 7.20 -7.59
C ARG A 61 19.07 6.70 -7.00
N GLY A 62 19.13 5.53 -6.41
CA GLY A 62 18.00 4.96 -5.65
C GLY A 62 18.51 4.30 -4.39
N LYS A 63 17.67 4.28 -3.36
CA LYS A 63 17.95 3.63 -2.10
C LYS A 63 16.74 2.83 -1.66
N ALA A 64 16.95 1.57 -1.33
CA ALA A 64 15.92 0.73 -0.73
C ALA A 64 15.97 0.88 0.79
N MET A 65 14.84 1.14 1.42
CA MET A 65 14.74 1.35 2.86
C MET A 65 13.74 0.38 3.46
N GLY A 66 14.02 -0.10 4.64
CA GLY A 66 13.20 -1.07 5.36
C GLY A 66 13.92 -2.41 5.54
N PRO A 67 13.18 -3.50 5.80
CA PRO A 67 11.70 -3.55 5.74
C PRO A 67 11.02 -2.80 6.88
N TYR A 68 9.94 -2.14 6.56
CA TYR A 68 9.07 -1.48 7.53
C TYR A 68 7.81 -2.32 7.76
N SER A 69 7.15 -2.11 8.90
CA SER A 69 5.79 -2.59 9.05
C SER A 69 4.91 -1.99 7.94
N LEU A 70 3.77 -2.63 7.65
CA LEU A 70 2.85 -2.10 6.64
C LEU A 70 2.47 -0.65 6.96
N ARG A 71 2.14 -0.35 8.20
CA ARG A 71 1.75 1.00 8.63
C ARG A 71 2.86 2.02 8.40
N ASP A 72 4.06 1.72 8.89
CA ASP A 72 5.19 2.66 8.79
C ASP A 72 5.65 2.85 7.34
N GLY A 73 5.74 1.76 6.59
CA GLY A 73 6.10 1.80 5.19
C GLY A 73 5.09 2.54 4.33
N MET A 74 3.80 2.30 4.55
CA MET A 74 2.73 3.00 3.85
C MET A 74 2.71 4.49 4.18
N ASN A 75 2.87 4.84 5.45
CA ASN A 75 2.91 6.24 5.87
C ASN A 75 4.06 6.98 5.19
N ARG A 76 5.24 6.38 5.15
CA ARG A 76 6.40 6.95 4.48
C ARG A 76 6.20 7.12 2.98
N PHE A 77 5.70 6.08 2.32
CA PHE A 77 5.40 6.12 0.88
C PHE A 77 4.35 7.17 0.54
N LEU A 78 3.26 7.23 1.29
CA LEU A 78 2.17 8.18 1.05
C LEU A 78 2.60 9.63 1.30
N ASN A 79 3.47 9.84 2.29
CA ASN A 79 4.07 11.16 2.51
C ASN A 79 4.89 11.60 1.29
N ASP A 80 5.68 10.70 0.72
CA ASP A 80 6.51 10.99 -0.45
C ASP A 80 5.66 11.36 -1.68
N VAL A 81 4.58 10.64 -1.92
CA VAL A 81 3.68 10.93 -3.05
C VAL A 81 2.62 11.98 -2.71
N ASN A 82 2.63 12.46 -1.48
CA ASN A 82 1.80 13.57 -0.98
C ASN A 82 0.29 13.32 -1.07
N VAL A 83 -0.14 12.13 -0.73
CA VAL A 83 -1.56 11.78 -0.62
C VAL A 83 -1.85 11.15 0.74
N THR A 84 -3.10 11.24 1.18
CA THR A 84 -3.56 10.57 2.38
C THR A 84 -4.51 9.43 2.02
N PHE A 85 -4.46 8.39 2.83
CA PHE A 85 -5.17 7.15 2.58
C PHE A 85 -5.89 6.72 3.86
N ARG A 86 -7.07 6.18 3.70
CA ARG A 86 -7.83 5.63 4.83
C ARG A 86 -8.62 4.40 4.41
N ARG A 87 -9.00 3.59 5.39
CA ARG A 87 -10.03 2.57 5.18
C ARG A 87 -11.37 3.10 5.62
N ASP A 88 -12.37 2.87 4.80
CA ASP A 88 -13.75 3.22 5.13
C ASP A 88 -14.21 2.39 6.34
N HIS A 89 -14.81 3.06 7.32
CA HIS A 89 -15.23 2.43 8.56
C HIS A 89 -16.23 1.30 8.32
N ASP A 90 -17.23 1.54 7.49
CA ASP A 90 -18.32 0.58 7.29
C ASP A 90 -17.96 -0.53 6.30
N SER A 91 -17.47 -0.16 5.14
CA SER A 91 -17.17 -1.12 4.06
C SER A 91 -15.78 -1.74 4.17
N LYS A 92 -14.90 -1.19 4.99
CA LYS A 92 -13.47 -1.56 5.10
C LYS A 92 -12.70 -1.40 3.79
N ARG A 93 -13.28 -0.72 2.82
CA ARG A 93 -12.62 -0.46 1.53
C ARG A 93 -11.55 0.61 1.67
N PRO A 94 -10.38 0.40 1.07
CA PRO A 94 -9.35 1.44 1.04
C PRO A 94 -9.78 2.60 0.15
N ARG A 95 -9.46 3.81 0.58
CA ARG A 95 -9.76 5.03 -0.15
C ARG A 95 -8.63 6.04 -0.03
N ILE A 96 -8.31 6.67 -1.15
CA ILE A 96 -7.46 7.87 -1.15
C ILE A 96 -8.37 9.07 -0.91
N ASN A 97 -8.02 9.90 0.06
CA ASN A 97 -8.81 11.10 0.35
C ASN A 97 -8.67 12.11 -0.78
N LYS A 98 -9.78 12.77 -1.09
CA LYS A 98 -9.74 13.92 -2.00
C LYS A 98 -8.87 15.00 -1.38
N ALA A 99 -8.01 15.63 -2.19
CA ALA A 99 -7.13 16.69 -1.75
C ALA A 99 -7.94 17.82 -1.09
N GLU A 100 -7.43 18.29 0.05
CA GLU A 100 -8.04 19.36 0.86
C GLU A 100 -9.42 19.02 1.47
N SER A 101 -9.86 17.77 1.41
CA SER A 101 -11.06 17.33 2.12
C SER A 101 -10.81 17.39 3.63
N ARG A 102 -11.90 17.32 4.41
CA ARG A 102 -11.80 17.31 5.87
C ARG A 102 -10.88 16.20 6.37
N LYS A 103 -11.06 14.99 5.87
CA LYS A 103 -10.23 13.84 6.26
C LYS A 103 -8.78 14.00 5.85
N ASP A 104 -8.54 14.52 4.66
CA ASP A 104 -7.19 14.80 4.18
C ASP A 104 -6.47 15.79 5.11
N ARG A 105 -7.13 16.88 5.46
CA ARG A 105 -6.55 17.89 6.37
C ARG A 105 -6.30 17.33 7.75
N GLU A 106 -7.24 16.58 8.32
CA GLU A 106 -7.08 15.95 9.64
C GLU A 106 -5.89 15.01 9.68
N GLN A 107 -5.74 14.16 8.67
CA GLN A 107 -4.62 13.22 8.61
C GLN A 107 -3.27 13.91 8.42
N ARG A 108 -3.20 14.94 7.59
CA ARG A 108 -1.96 15.72 7.40
C ARG A 108 -1.54 16.45 8.66
N GLU A 109 -2.49 17.01 9.38
CA GLU A 109 -2.23 17.76 10.62
C GLU A 109 -1.54 16.91 11.69
N VAL A 110 -1.96 15.64 11.82
CA VAL A 110 -1.35 14.71 12.78
C VAL A 110 -0.19 13.91 12.19
N GLY A 111 0.13 14.10 10.91
CA GLY A 111 1.21 13.39 10.24
C GLY A 111 0.92 11.92 9.94
N ASP A 112 -0.35 11.51 9.94
CA ASP A 112 -0.78 10.14 9.70
C ASP A 112 -1.36 10.00 8.28
N PHE A 113 -0.48 9.77 7.31
CA PHE A 113 -0.86 9.64 5.91
C PHE A 113 -1.57 8.31 5.60
N TYR A 114 -1.36 7.31 6.43
CA TYR A 114 -2.02 6.02 6.34
C TYR A 114 -2.86 5.81 7.58
N SER A 115 -4.15 6.05 7.47
CA SER A 115 -5.08 5.86 8.56
C SER A 115 -5.82 4.54 8.43
N PHE A 116 -5.70 3.72 9.43
CA PHE A 116 -6.40 2.45 9.53
C PHE A 116 -7.42 2.55 10.65
N ASP A 117 -8.66 2.79 10.28
CA ASP A 117 -9.75 2.82 11.24
C ASP A 117 -10.23 1.39 11.49
N SER A 118 -9.83 0.86 12.62
CA SER A 118 -10.13 -0.51 13.03
C SER A 118 -11.41 -0.63 13.87
N LYS A 119 -12.07 0.49 14.06
CA LYS A 119 -13.29 0.51 14.89
C LYS A 119 -14.53 0.16 14.10
#